data_94bfb569a4449b52535174c19b739a5a
#
_entry.id   94bfb569a4449b52535174c19b739a5a
#
_cell.length_a   1.000
_cell.length_b   1.000
_cell.length_c   1.000
_cell.angle_alpha   90.00
_cell.angle_beta   90.00
_cell.angle_gamma   90.00
#
_symmetry.space_group_name_H-M   'P 1'
#
loop_
_entity.id
_entity.type
_entity.pdbx_description
1 polymer ?
#
loop_
_entity_poly.entity_id
_entity_poly.type
_entity_poly.pdbx_seq_one_letter_code
_entity_poly.pdbx_strand_id
1 'polypeptide(L)'
;MGQKLRAAISLAASRLDADSFAHSMRVATLTEGNRIAFNSTLADNTAGLKAMVVGVLHDLIEDQVEGIGEEPEVSMFELADKFGTEVANAVQVLTRTHLIDRFGLRSRMPYCDYIAEVAKNDLATLVKIADLEDHLSKANASTLKPTLWARYERAWSQLTERERR
;
A
#
# COMPACT_ATOMS: atom_id res chain seq x y z
N MET A 1 -3.48 -19.60 -5.88
CA MET A 1 -2.98 -18.22 -5.74
C MET A 1 -3.49 -17.29 -6.82
N GLY A 2 -3.45 -17.60 -8.12
CA GLY A 2 -4.05 -16.76 -9.18
C GLY A 2 -5.55 -16.47 -9.01
N GLN A 3 -6.27 -17.33 -8.31
CA GLN A 3 -7.68 -17.09 -7.97
C GLN A 3 -7.82 -15.94 -6.96
N LYS A 4 -6.93 -15.83 -5.96
CA LYS A 4 -6.92 -14.71 -5.01
C LYS A 4 -6.60 -13.38 -5.69
N LEU A 5 -5.66 -13.34 -6.62
CA LEU A 5 -5.35 -12.13 -7.38
C LEU A 5 -6.56 -11.68 -8.21
N ARG A 6 -7.25 -12.59 -8.90
CA ARG A 6 -8.49 -12.25 -9.62
C ARG A 6 -9.58 -11.73 -8.70
N ALA A 7 -9.74 -12.34 -7.51
CA ALA A 7 -10.70 -11.88 -6.51
C ALA A 7 -10.35 -10.47 -5.97
N ALA A 8 -9.07 -10.17 -5.76
CA ALA A 8 -8.60 -8.84 -5.35
C ALA A 8 -8.89 -7.79 -6.43
N ILE A 9 -8.58 -8.09 -7.69
CA ILE A 9 -8.87 -7.20 -8.82
C ILE A 9 -10.38 -6.93 -8.93
N SER A 10 -11.22 -7.97 -8.81
CA SER A 10 -12.67 -7.83 -8.86
C SER A 10 -13.19 -6.98 -7.70
N LEU A 11 -12.67 -7.17 -6.49
CA LEU A 11 -13.03 -6.39 -5.31
C LEU A 11 -12.64 -4.92 -5.48
N ALA A 12 -11.39 -4.63 -5.84
CA ALA A 12 -10.90 -3.27 -6.07
C ALA A 12 -11.71 -2.57 -7.17
N ALA A 13 -11.96 -3.23 -8.30
CA ALA A 13 -12.76 -2.67 -9.39
C ALA A 13 -14.22 -2.37 -9.02
N SER A 14 -14.75 -3.02 -7.98
CA SER A 14 -16.12 -2.77 -7.49
C SER A 14 -16.21 -1.64 -6.46
N ARG A 15 -15.07 -1.17 -5.92
CA ARG A 15 -15.02 -0.27 -4.77
C ARG A 15 -14.24 1.01 -5.02
N LEU A 16 -13.23 0.97 -5.88
CA LEU A 16 -12.42 2.12 -6.23
C LEU A 16 -12.98 2.81 -7.48
N ASP A 17 -12.79 4.12 -7.58
CA ASP A 17 -12.99 4.82 -8.84
C ASP A 17 -11.98 4.40 -9.91
N ALA A 18 -12.16 4.84 -11.14
CA ALA A 18 -11.34 4.41 -12.27
C ALA A 18 -9.86 4.79 -12.13
N ASP A 19 -9.56 5.96 -11.54
CA ASP A 19 -8.19 6.47 -11.39
C ASP A 19 -7.46 5.75 -10.26
N SER A 20 -8.11 5.58 -9.10
CA SER A 20 -7.62 4.81 -7.94
C SER A 20 -7.42 3.34 -8.33
N PHE A 21 -8.35 2.74 -9.08
CA PHE A 21 -8.20 1.38 -9.57
C PHE A 21 -7.01 1.24 -10.54
N ALA A 22 -6.87 2.16 -11.50
CA ALA A 22 -5.74 2.15 -12.43
C ALA A 22 -4.40 2.33 -11.71
N HIS A 23 -4.33 3.20 -10.69
CA HIS A 23 -3.18 3.34 -9.80
C HIS A 23 -2.85 2.01 -9.11
N SER A 24 -3.81 1.39 -8.45
CA SER A 24 -3.62 0.11 -7.75
C SER A 24 -3.10 -1.00 -8.68
N MET A 25 -3.54 -1.04 -9.93
CA MET A 25 -3.06 -2.00 -10.93
C MET A 25 -1.60 -1.73 -11.34
N ARG A 26 -1.20 -0.45 -11.47
CA ARG A 26 0.20 -0.09 -11.75
C ARG A 26 1.10 -0.44 -10.56
N VAL A 27 0.67 -0.12 -9.34
CA VAL A 27 1.38 -0.47 -8.11
C VAL A 27 1.60 -1.98 -8.00
N ALA A 28 0.56 -2.79 -8.24
CA ALA A 28 0.70 -4.25 -8.22
C ALA A 28 1.74 -4.77 -9.23
N THR A 29 1.80 -4.18 -10.42
CA THR A 29 2.77 -4.54 -11.46
C THR A 29 4.19 -4.14 -11.07
N LEU A 30 4.37 -2.92 -10.56
CA LEU A 30 5.67 -2.41 -10.07
C LEU A 30 6.17 -3.23 -8.88
N THR A 31 5.26 -3.65 -7.98
CA THR A 31 5.60 -4.48 -6.81
C THR A 31 6.28 -5.79 -7.23
N GLU A 32 5.79 -6.46 -8.26
CA GLU A 32 6.43 -7.69 -8.76
C GLU A 32 7.80 -7.39 -9.38
N GLY A 33 7.92 -6.29 -10.12
CA GLY A 33 9.20 -5.83 -10.67
C GLY A 33 10.23 -5.57 -9.57
N ASN A 34 9.84 -4.87 -8.51
CA ASN A 34 10.69 -4.56 -7.35
C ASN A 34 11.10 -5.81 -6.58
N ARG A 35 10.18 -6.77 -6.38
CA ARG A 35 10.49 -8.05 -5.75
C ARG A 35 11.63 -8.77 -6.46
N ILE A 36 11.60 -8.78 -7.78
CA ILE A 36 12.65 -9.39 -8.61
C ILE A 36 13.95 -8.57 -8.51
N ALA A 37 13.87 -7.24 -8.64
CA ALA A 37 15.03 -6.34 -8.67
C ALA A 37 15.80 -6.32 -7.34
N PHE A 38 15.11 -6.38 -6.20
CA PHE A 38 15.74 -6.41 -4.87
C PHE A 38 16.16 -7.81 -4.42
N ASN A 39 15.93 -8.86 -5.24
CA ASN A 39 16.18 -10.24 -4.85
C ASN A 39 15.61 -10.56 -3.44
N SER A 40 14.41 -10.04 -3.21
CA SER A 40 13.73 -10.04 -1.92
C SER A 40 13.67 -11.44 -1.33
N THR A 41 13.83 -11.55 -0.01
CA THR A 41 13.65 -12.80 0.77
C THR A 41 12.27 -13.44 0.56
N LEU A 42 11.32 -12.69 -0.03
CA LEU A 42 10.03 -13.20 -0.53
C LEU A 42 10.23 -14.00 -1.83
N ALA A 43 11.16 -14.95 -1.84
CA ALA A 43 11.70 -15.60 -3.05
C ALA A 43 10.77 -16.66 -3.69
N ASP A 44 9.68 -17.07 -3.03
CA ASP A 44 8.77 -18.03 -3.63
C ASP A 44 7.71 -17.36 -4.54
N ASN A 45 7.25 -18.10 -5.55
CA ASN A 45 6.21 -17.63 -6.48
C ASN A 45 4.88 -17.28 -5.77
N THR A 46 4.64 -17.83 -4.57
CA THR A 46 3.49 -17.51 -3.74
C THR A 46 3.63 -16.15 -3.10
N ALA A 47 4.81 -15.74 -2.71
CA ALA A 47 5.07 -14.42 -2.13
C ALA A 47 4.90 -13.31 -3.16
N GLY A 48 5.36 -13.50 -4.41
CA GLY A 48 5.13 -12.55 -5.49
C GLY A 48 3.63 -12.29 -5.74
N LEU A 49 2.85 -13.37 -5.81
CA LEU A 49 1.39 -13.23 -5.97
C LEU A 49 0.71 -12.59 -4.74
N LYS A 50 1.19 -12.84 -3.51
CA LYS A 50 0.71 -12.12 -2.32
C LYS A 50 1.03 -10.64 -2.41
N ALA A 51 2.25 -10.29 -2.79
CA ALA A 51 2.68 -8.89 -2.96
C ALA A 51 1.81 -8.16 -4.00
N MET A 52 1.52 -8.79 -5.15
CA MET A 52 0.59 -8.25 -6.13
C MET A 52 -0.83 -8.07 -5.57
N VAL A 53 -1.33 -9.04 -4.79
CA VAL A 53 -2.65 -8.92 -4.13
C VAL A 53 -2.67 -7.74 -3.17
N VAL A 54 -1.62 -7.55 -2.37
CA VAL A 54 -1.51 -6.38 -1.48
C VAL A 54 -1.45 -5.10 -2.31
N GLY A 55 -0.68 -5.06 -3.41
CA GLY A 55 -0.62 -3.91 -4.32
C GLY A 55 -1.96 -3.52 -4.91
N VAL A 56 -2.81 -4.50 -5.27
CA VAL A 56 -4.18 -4.22 -5.75
C VAL A 56 -5.08 -3.65 -4.64
N LEU A 57 -4.88 -4.05 -3.39
CA LEU A 57 -5.76 -3.74 -2.27
C LEU A 57 -5.25 -2.60 -1.36
N HIS A 58 -4.07 -2.05 -1.61
CA HIS A 58 -3.34 -1.21 -0.65
C HIS A 58 -4.10 0.05 -0.23
N ASP A 59 -4.82 0.69 -1.14
CA ASP A 59 -5.61 1.90 -0.87
C ASP A 59 -7.09 1.61 -0.60
N LEU A 60 -7.52 0.34 -0.73
CA LEU A 60 -8.93 -0.03 -0.65
C LEU A 60 -9.61 0.47 0.64
N ILE A 61 -8.91 0.43 1.77
CA ILE A 61 -9.46 0.86 3.05
C ILE A 61 -9.32 2.38 3.23
N GLU A 62 -8.18 2.98 2.81
CA GLU A 62 -7.93 4.41 2.95
C GLU A 62 -8.91 5.23 2.11
N ASP A 63 -9.17 4.81 0.88
CA ASP A 63 -10.09 5.49 -0.05
C ASP A 63 -11.57 5.36 0.36
N GLN A 64 -11.93 4.33 1.15
CA GLN A 64 -13.29 4.16 1.65
C GLN A 64 -13.59 4.97 2.92
N VAL A 65 -12.57 5.44 3.64
CA VAL A 65 -12.70 6.14 4.93
C VAL A 65 -12.21 7.58 4.78
N GLU A 66 -12.89 8.38 3.95
CA GLU A 66 -12.60 9.83 3.86
C GLU A 66 -13.18 10.62 5.04
N GLY A 67 -14.21 10.09 5.70
CA GLY A 67 -14.92 10.73 6.82
C GLY A 67 -14.40 10.30 8.19
N ILE A 68 -14.47 11.22 9.17
CA ILE A 68 -14.17 10.91 10.57
C ILE A 68 -15.29 10.03 11.13
N GLY A 69 -15.00 8.76 11.43
CA GLY A 69 -15.92 7.83 12.08
C GLY A 69 -16.74 6.95 11.13
N GLU A 70 -16.45 6.97 9.83
CA GLU A 70 -17.03 6.01 8.90
C GLU A 70 -16.27 4.68 8.99
N GLU A 71 -17.04 3.58 9.11
CA GLU A 71 -16.48 2.24 9.01
C GLU A 71 -16.29 1.89 7.52
N PRO A 72 -15.15 1.29 7.15
CA PRO A 72 -14.95 0.89 5.77
C PRO A 72 -15.96 -0.19 5.37
N GLU A 73 -16.46 -0.14 4.15
CA GLU A 73 -17.38 -1.16 3.61
C GLU A 73 -16.73 -2.56 3.54
N VAL A 74 -15.40 -2.61 3.48
CA VAL A 74 -14.62 -3.86 3.53
C VAL A 74 -13.78 -3.85 4.81
N SER A 75 -14.06 -4.75 5.71
CA SER A 75 -13.34 -4.86 6.98
C SER A 75 -12.02 -5.63 6.83
N MET A 76 -11.07 -5.39 7.76
CA MET A 76 -9.84 -6.19 7.85
C MET A 76 -10.11 -7.67 8.07
N PHE A 77 -11.23 -8.02 8.75
CA PHE A 77 -11.64 -9.40 8.94
C PHE A 77 -12.01 -10.07 7.61
N GLU A 78 -12.77 -9.39 6.75
CA GLU A 78 -13.11 -9.90 5.42
C GLU A 78 -11.89 -10.05 4.52
N LEU A 79 -10.92 -9.12 4.61
CA LEU A 79 -9.66 -9.26 3.89
C LEU A 79 -8.87 -10.48 4.39
N ALA A 80 -8.83 -10.71 5.70
CA ALA A 80 -8.13 -11.85 6.29
C ALA A 80 -8.78 -13.19 5.88
N ASP A 81 -10.10 -13.25 5.87
CA ASP A 81 -10.85 -14.43 5.45
C ASP A 81 -10.62 -14.76 3.96
N LYS A 82 -10.74 -13.76 3.08
CA LYS A 82 -10.61 -13.94 1.63
C LYS A 82 -9.17 -14.13 1.16
N PHE A 83 -8.23 -13.37 1.70
CA PHE A 83 -6.86 -13.28 1.16
C PHE A 83 -5.80 -13.86 2.11
N GLY A 84 -6.13 -14.02 3.37
CA GLY A 84 -5.25 -14.51 4.42
C GLY A 84 -4.70 -13.37 5.28
N THR A 85 -4.36 -13.71 6.53
CA THR A 85 -3.94 -12.77 7.58
C THR A 85 -2.72 -11.94 7.19
N GLU A 86 -1.77 -12.53 6.48
CA GLU A 86 -0.54 -11.86 6.05
C GLU A 86 -0.85 -10.71 5.06
N VAL A 87 -1.76 -10.94 4.11
CA VAL A 87 -2.21 -9.91 3.16
C VAL A 87 -2.99 -8.82 3.89
N ALA A 88 -3.92 -9.20 4.77
CA ALA A 88 -4.71 -8.23 5.53
C ALA A 88 -3.83 -7.37 6.44
N ASN A 89 -2.84 -7.95 7.12
CA ASN A 89 -1.88 -7.20 7.94
C ASN A 89 -1.06 -6.21 7.11
N ALA A 90 -0.62 -6.61 5.92
CA ALA A 90 0.12 -5.70 5.04
C ALA A 90 -0.75 -4.53 4.56
N VAL A 91 -2.01 -4.78 4.17
CA VAL A 91 -2.97 -3.71 3.82
C VAL A 91 -3.23 -2.80 5.01
N GLN A 92 -3.41 -3.36 6.23
CA GLN A 92 -3.60 -2.56 7.44
C GLN A 92 -2.43 -1.63 7.73
N VAL A 93 -1.20 -2.11 7.57
CA VAL A 93 0.02 -1.30 7.76
C VAL A 93 0.12 -0.20 6.69
N LEU A 94 -0.34 -0.45 5.46
CA LEU A 94 -0.37 0.53 4.37
C LEU A 94 -1.46 1.58 4.55
N THR A 95 -2.53 1.27 5.28
CA THR A 95 -3.58 2.24 5.64
C THR A 95 -3.08 3.19 6.71
N ARG A 96 -2.87 4.46 6.36
CA ARG A 96 -2.37 5.46 7.29
C ARG A 96 -3.43 5.85 8.32
N THR A 97 -3.29 5.37 9.54
CA THR A 97 -4.26 5.54 10.63
C THR A 97 -4.29 6.95 11.21
N HIS A 98 -5.40 7.27 11.90
CA HIS A 98 -5.50 8.47 12.73
C HIS A 98 -5.10 8.15 14.16
N LEU A 99 -4.33 9.05 14.77
CA LEU A 99 -4.03 9.05 16.19
C LEU A 99 -5.11 9.82 16.94
N ILE A 100 -5.51 9.32 18.11
CA ILE A 100 -6.41 10.04 19.02
C ILE A 100 -5.58 10.48 20.21
N ASP A 101 -5.52 11.78 20.46
CA ASP A 101 -4.84 12.30 21.64
C ASP A 101 -5.67 12.15 22.92
N ARG A 102 -5.08 12.52 24.06
CA ARG A 102 -5.74 12.45 25.39
C ARG A 102 -7.00 13.33 25.53
N PHE A 103 -7.23 14.23 24.57
CA PHE A 103 -8.43 15.09 24.53
C PHE A 103 -9.46 14.59 23.51
N GLY A 104 -9.25 13.43 22.89
CA GLY A 104 -10.10 12.87 21.85
C GLY A 104 -9.92 13.52 20.48
N LEU A 105 -8.91 14.39 20.30
CA LEU A 105 -8.63 15.03 19.03
C LEU A 105 -7.96 14.02 18.09
N ARG A 106 -8.54 13.83 16.92
CA ARG A 106 -7.99 12.95 15.89
C ARG A 106 -6.99 13.73 15.02
N SER A 107 -5.82 13.15 14.83
CA SER A 107 -4.81 13.65 13.89
C SER A 107 -4.29 12.49 13.04
N ARG A 108 -4.00 12.74 11.78
CA ARG A 108 -3.37 11.73 10.93
C ARG A 108 -1.95 11.44 11.47
N MET A 109 -1.59 10.15 11.56
CA MET A 109 -0.24 9.75 12.01
C MET A 109 0.84 10.54 11.24
N PRO A 110 1.90 11.08 11.88
CA PRO A 110 3.01 11.71 11.18
C PRO A 110 3.57 10.80 10.09
N TYR A 111 3.91 11.38 8.93
CA TYR A 111 4.29 10.57 7.77
C TYR A 111 5.58 9.77 7.99
N CYS A 112 6.55 10.32 8.74
CA CYS A 112 7.78 9.61 9.11
C CYS A 112 7.50 8.38 9.97
N ASP A 113 6.55 8.48 10.92
CA ASP A 113 6.19 7.38 11.82
C ASP A 113 5.44 6.29 11.03
N TYR A 114 4.55 6.70 10.12
CA TYR A 114 3.89 5.79 9.19
C TYR A 114 4.91 5.00 8.34
N ILE A 115 5.90 5.65 7.74
CA ILE A 115 6.94 4.98 6.95
C ILE A 115 7.79 4.05 7.83
N ALA A 116 8.05 4.41 9.09
CA ALA A 116 8.74 3.55 10.04
C ALA A 116 7.93 2.28 10.38
N GLU A 117 6.60 2.38 10.49
CA GLU A 117 5.73 1.19 10.66
C GLU A 117 5.69 0.32 9.40
N VAL A 118 5.55 0.93 8.22
CA VAL A 118 5.61 0.22 6.93
C VAL A 118 6.91 -0.59 6.82
N ALA A 119 8.04 0.00 7.20
CA ALA A 119 9.34 -0.64 7.16
C ALA A 119 9.47 -1.91 8.05
N LYS A 120 8.55 -2.19 8.95
CA LYS A 120 8.53 -3.41 9.78
C LYS A 120 7.86 -4.62 9.10
N ASN A 121 7.18 -4.41 7.97
CA ASN A 121 6.46 -5.44 7.23
C ASN A 121 7.00 -5.52 5.79
N ASP A 122 7.61 -6.63 5.41
CA ASP A 122 8.29 -6.77 4.12
C ASP A 122 7.33 -6.67 2.92
N LEU A 123 6.12 -7.25 3.01
CA LEU A 123 5.11 -7.10 1.96
C LEU A 123 4.66 -5.64 1.82
N ALA A 124 4.39 -4.97 2.94
CA ALA A 124 3.99 -3.56 2.93
C ALA A 124 5.12 -2.67 2.41
N THR A 125 6.37 -2.96 2.76
CA THR A 125 7.55 -2.24 2.27
C THR A 125 7.65 -2.30 0.75
N LEU A 126 7.59 -3.50 0.15
CA LEU A 126 7.65 -3.66 -1.31
C LEU A 126 6.52 -2.91 -2.02
N VAL A 127 5.31 -3.00 -1.50
CA VAL A 127 4.16 -2.30 -2.08
C VAL A 127 4.31 -0.80 -1.93
N LYS A 128 4.77 -0.30 -0.78
CA LYS A 128 4.97 1.15 -0.59
C LYS A 128 6.08 1.73 -1.46
N ILE A 129 7.14 0.97 -1.71
CA ILE A 129 8.16 1.38 -2.70
C ILE A 129 7.51 1.55 -4.08
N ALA A 130 6.72 0.57 -4.53
CA ALA A 130 6.04 0.60 -5.82
C ALA A 130 5.02 1.75 -5.93
N ASP A 131 4.25 2.01 -4.88
CA ASP A 131 3.32 3.13 -4.77
C ASP A 131 4.06 4.48 -4.90
N LEU A 132 5.16 4.65 -4.17
CA LEU A 132 6.00 5.85 -4.27
C LEU A 132 6.61 6.01 -5.67
N GLU A 133 7.02 4.93 -6.33
CA GLU A 133 7.51 4.95 -7.70
C GLU A 133 6.44 5.37 -8.70
N ASP A 134 5.21 4.90 -8.56
CA ASP A 134 4.10 5.34 -9.40
C ASP A 134 3.85 6.84 -9.22
N HIS A 135 3.80 7.33 -7.98
CA HIS A 135 3.65 8.76 -7.69
C HIS A 135 4.81 9.62 -8.20
N LEU A 136 6.04 9.14 -8.10
CA LEU A 136 7.25 9.83 -8.56
C LEU A 136 7.52 9.61 -10.06
N SER A 137 6.68 8.86 -10.77
CA SER A 137 6.83 8.64 -12.20
C SER A 137 6.71 9.96 -12.99
N LYS A 138 7.32 10.00 -14.18
CA LYS A 138 7.24 11.18 -15.06
C LYS A 138 5.81 11.56 -15.43
N ALA A 139 4.91 10.59 -15.51
CA ALA A 139 3.51 10.83 -15.81
C ALA A 139 2.81 11.64 -14.70
N ASN A 140 3.16 11.39 -13.44
CA ASN A 140 2.56 12.01 -12.27
C ASN A 140 3.38 13.20 -11.73
N ALA A 141 4.65 13.32 -12.12
CA ALA A 141 5.60 14.33 -11.61
C ALA A 141 5.11 15.78 -11.75
N SER A 142 4.40 16.10 -12.83
CA SER A 142 3.90 17.45 -13.10
C SER A 142 2.71 17.86 -12.22
N THR A 143 2.04 16.92 -11.59
CA THR A 143 0.85 17.16 -10.76
C THR A 143 1.17 17.25 -9.28
N LEU A 144 2.33 16.74 -8.84
CA LEU A 144 2.75 16.74 -7.45
C LEU A 144 3.30 18.10 -7.00
N LYS A 145 2.81 18.58 -5.84
CA LYS A 145 3.41 19.75 -5.18
C LYS A 145 4.87 19.44 -4.78
N PRO A 146 5.82 20.41 -4.89
CA PRO A 146 7.23 20.18 -4.55
C PRO A 146 7.47 19.61 -3.14
N THR A 147 6.69 20.04 -2.16
CA THR A 147 6.77 19.53 -0.78
C THR A 147 6.34 18.07 -0.66
N LEU A 148 5.36 17.66 -1.46
CA LEU A 148 4.89 16.27 -1.51
C LEU A 148 5.91 15.38 -2.23
N TRP A 149 6.46 15.88 -3.35
CA TRP A 149 7.55 15.22 -4.07
C TRP A 149 8.73 14.92 -3.14
N ALA A 150 9.28 15.94 -2.47
CA ALA A 150 10.41 15.78 -1.56
C ALA A 150 10.12 14.80 -0.39
N ARG A 151 8.87 14.76 0.07
CA ARG A 151 8.43 13.81 1.10
C ARG A 151 8.42 12.37 0.57
N TYR A 152 7.91 12.15 -0.63
CA TYR A 152 7.84 10.85 -1.26
C TYR A 152 9.23 10.33 -1.65
N GLU A 153 10.08 11.19 -2.22
CA GLU A 153 11.46 10.84 -2.56
C GLU A 153 12.27 10.40 -1.33
N ARG A 154 12.12 11.11 -0.20
CA ARG A 154 12.77 10.72 1.06
C ARG A 154 12.27 9.36 1.58
N ALA A 155 10.97 9.13 1.54
CA ALA A 155 10.38 7.85 1.96
C ALA A 155 10.85 6.70 1.06
N TRP A 156 10.86 6.91 -0.25
CA TRP A 156 11.36 5.95 -1.22
C TRP A 156 12.83 5.59 -0.98
N SER A 157 13.70 6.59 -0.79
CA SER A 157 15.11 6.37 -0.49
C SER A 157 15.28 5.56 0.81
N GLN A 158 14.56 5.91 1.87
CA GLN A 158 14.61 5.22 3.16
C GLN A 158 14.23 3.74 3.04
N LEU A 159 13.16 3.42 2.33
CA LEU A 159 12.67 2.05 2.17
C LEU A 159 13.59 1.22 1.25
N THR A 160 14.06 1.80 0.14
CA THR A 160 14.95 1.11 -0.81
C THR A 160 16.34 0.84 -0.26
N GLU A 161 16.89 1.72 0.58
CA GLU A 161 18.15 1.48 1.28
C GLU A 161 18.06 0.28 2.26
N ARG A 162 16.91 0.09 2.89
CA ARG A 162 16.66 -1.07 3.76
C ARG A 162 16.63 -2.38 2.96
N GLU A 163 15.94 -2.42 1.82
CA GLU A 163 15.82 -3.62 0.97
C GLU A 163 17.14 -4.04 0.31
N ARG A 164 18.12 -3.15 0.24
CA ARG A 164 19.46 -3.44 -0.32
C ARG A 164 20.47 -3.98 0.70
N ARG A 165 20.11 -4.01 1.99
CA ARG A 165 20.98 -4.51 3.08
C ARG A 165 20.74 -5.97 3.37
#